data_a9f742c61dbc5b00d39df8406ad806fb
#
_entry.id   a9f742c61dbc5b00d39df8406ad806fb
#
_cell.length_a   1.000
_cell.length_b   1.000
_cell.length_c   1.000
_cell.angle_alpha   90.00
_cell.angle_beta   90.00
_cell.angle_gamma   90.00
#
_symmetry.space_group_name_H-M   'P 1'
#
loop_
_entity.id
_entity.type
_entity.pdbx_description
1 polymer ?
#
loop_
_entity_poly.entity_id
_entity_poly.type
_entity_poly.pdbx_seq_one_letter_code
_entity_poly.pdbx_strand_id
1 'polypeptide(L)'
;GSEMCIRDSRIIDCLKKSGLEIREIRKFMQWCSEGSSSYPQRRELFENQKKTVEKEIERLQKTLDMLRFKCWYYDTAIADGNEDRINEMLPNNLPEDIQKLYDHAHSDDED
;
A
#
# COMPACT_ATOMS: atom_id res chain seq x y z
N GLY A 1 10.14 21.58 -18.52
CA GLY A 1 9.86 21.07 -19.80
C GLY A 1 10.30 19.64 -19.97
N SER A 2 10.27 19.17 -21.20
CA SER A 2 10.61 17.78 -21.46
C SER A 2 12.05 17.44 -21.11
N GLU A 3 12.95 18.42 -21.17
CA GLU A 3 14.34 18.18 -20.81
C GLU A 3 14.44 17.83 -19.33
N MET A 4 13.65 18.49 -18.48
CA MET A 4 13.65 18.20 -17.06
C MET A 4 13.19 16.77 -16.81
N CYS A 5 12.18 16.32 -17.53
CA CYS A 5 11.69 14.95 -17.39
C CYS A 5 12.77 13.93 -17.69
N ILE A 6 13.53 14.17 -18.76
CA ILE A 6 14.55 13.20 -19.20
C ILE A 6 15.74 13.20 -18.27
N ARG A 7 16.14 14.36 -17.77
CA ARG A 7 17.35 14.48 -16.97
C ARG A 7 17.17 14.23 -15.49
N ASP A 8 15.93 14.29 -14.99
CA ASP A 8 15.71 14.14 -13.57
C ASP A 8 15.59 12.66 -13.21
N SER A 9 16.71 12.10 -12.76
CA SER A 9 16.76 10.70 -12.37
C SER A 9 15.80 10.38 -11.23
N ARG A 10 15.40 11.38 -10.43
CA ARG A 10 14.46 11.16 -9.33
C ARG A 10 13.08 10.76 -9.85
N ILE A 11 12.70 11.29 -11.01
CA ILE A 11 11.42 10.94 -11.64
C ILE A 11 11.46 9.48 -12.08
N ILE A 12 12.57 9.08 -12.73
CA ILE A 12 12.73 7.70 -13.18
C ILE A 12 12.73 6.75 -11.98
N ASP A 13 13.45 7.11 -10.92
CA ASP A 13 13.50 6.29 -9.70
C ASP A 13 12.12 6.17 -9.08
N CYS A 14 11.36 7.27 -9.06
CA CYS A 14 9.99 7.26 -8.54
C CYS A 14 9.11 6.28 -9.32
N LEU A 15 9.20 6.32 -10.65
CA LEU A 15 8.41 5.44 -11.48
C LEU A 15 8.78 3.97 -11.24
N LYS A 16 10.08 3.69 -11.11
CA LYS A 16 10.53 2.34 -10.81
C LYS A 16 10.01 1.87 -9.45
N LYS A 17 10.11 2.73 -8.45
CA LYS A 17 9.64 2.39 -7.09
C LYS A 17 8.14 2.16 -7.04
N SER A 18 7.39 2.82 -7.91
CA SER A 18 5.94 2.65 -7.96
C SER A 18 5.54 1.38 -8.72
N GLY A 19 6.51 0.62 -9.22
CA GLY A 19 6.23 -0.66 -9.85
C GLY A 19 6.14 -0.63 -11.37
N LEU A 20 6.52 0.49 -12.00
CA LEU A 20 6.42 0.60 -13.43
C LEU A 20 7.53 -0.21 -14.11
N GLU A 21 7.16 -0.96 -15.14
CA GLU A 21 8.13 -1.76 -15.88
C GLU A 21 8.98 -0.89 -16.80
N ILE A 22 10.15 -1.41 -17.16
CA ILE A 22 11.10 -0.65 -17.98
C ILE A 22 10.51 -0.21 -19.31
N ARG A 23 9.71 -1.05 -19.95
CA ARG A 23 9.11 -0.67 -21.24
C ARG A 23 8.15 0.52 -21.10
N GLU A 24 7.48 0.62 -19.95
CA GLU A 24 6.57 1.73 -19.70
C GLU A 24 7.33 2.99 -19.36
N ILE A 25 8.47 2.87 -18.69
CA ILE A 25 9.32 4.01 -18.41
C ILE A 25 9.88 4.57 -19.72
N ARG A 26 10.26 3.69 -20.65
CA ARG A 26 10.72 4.12 -21.98
C ARG A 26 9.63 4.87 -22.72
N LYS A 27 8.39 4.40 -22.59
CA LYS A 27 7.27 5.06 -23.22
C LYS A 27 7.06 6.45 -22.63
N PHE A 28 7.19 6.59 -21.31
CA PHE A 28 7.12 7.88 -20.65
C PHE A 28 8.21 8.81 -21.18
N MET A 29 9.43 8.31 -21.32
CA MET A 29 10.52 9.13 -21.84
C MET A 29 10.27 9.57 -23.28
N GLN A 30 9.65 8.71 -24.08
CA GLN A 30 9.27 9.07 -25.43
C GLN A 30 8.22 10.18 -25.41
N TRP A 31 7.24 10.10 -24.52
CA TRP A 31 6.27 11.16 -24.37
C TRP A 31 6.92 12.49 -24.00
N CYS A 32 7.95 12.44 -23.14
CA CYS A 32 8.66 13.65 -22.78
C CYS A 32 9.32 14.30 -23.99
N SER A 33 9.85 13.49 -24.92
CA SER A 33 10.48 14.01 -26.12
C SER A 33 9.46 14.61 -27.10
N GLU A 34 8.18 14.22 -26.97
CA GLU A 34 7.13 14.75 -27.84
C GLU A 34 6.61 16.10 -27.39
N GLY A 35 7.01 16.55 -26.19
CA GLY A 35 6.62 17.84 -25.68
C GLY A 35 5.21 17.90 -25.14
N SER A 36 4.62 19.09 -25.19
CA SER A 36 3.35 19.35 -24.51
C SER A 36 2.17 18.54 -25.05
N SER A 37 2.26 18.04 -26.27
CA SER A 37 1.18 17.22 -26.81
C SER A 37 0.95 15.95 -26.03
N SER A 38 1.96 15.49 -25.27
CA SER A 38 1.86 14.27 -24.48
C SER A 38 1.54 14.53 -22.99
N TYR A 39 1.27 15.75 -22.59
CA TYR A 39 0.95 16.04 -21.20
C TYR A 39 -0.21 15.19 -20.66
N PRO A 40 -1.32 15.03 -21.38
CA PRO A 40 -2.41 14.22 -20.86
C PRO A 40 -2.00 12.77 -20.58
N GLN A 41 -1.21 12.18 -21.48
CA GLN A 41 -0.77 10.81 -21.28
C GLN A 41 0.17 10.68 -20.09
N ARG A 42 1.06 11.67 -19.91
CA ARG A 42 1.98 11.67 -18.77
C ARG A 42 1.22 11.80 -17.47
N ARG A 43 0.21 12.68 -17.44
CA ARG A 43 -0.61 12.85 -16.25
C ARG A 43 -1.37 11.59 -15.91
N GLU A 44 -1.91 10.94 -16.93
CA GLU A 44 -2.66 9.71 -16.70
C GLU A 44 -1.77 8.59 -16.16
N LEU A 45 -0.55 8.51 -16.65
CA LEU A 45 0.39 7.52 -16.12
C LEU A 45 0.63 7.73 -14.62
N PHE A 46 0.87 8.97 -14.20
CA PHE A 46 1.08 9.26 -12.79
C PHE A 46 -0.19 9.02 -11.97
N GLU A 47 -1.36 9.33 -12.52
CA GLU A 47 -2.63 9.10 -11.82
C GLU A 47 -2.82 7.59 -11.59
N ASN A 48 -2.54 6.77 -12.59
CA ASN A 48 -2.67 5.34 -12.47
C ASN A 48 -1.67 4.75 -11.47
N GLN A 49 -0.43 5.26 -11.47
CA GLN A 49 0.57 4.79 -10.53
C GLN A 49 0.22 5.20 -9.10
N LYS A 50 -0.35 6.40 -8.93
CA LYS A 50 -0.81 6.84 -7.63
C LYS A 50 -1.85 5.87 -7.07
N LYS A 51 -2.82 5.48 -7.90
CA LYS A 51 -3.86 4.55 -7.47
C LYS A 51 -3.28 3.18 -7.10
N THR A 52 -2.30 2.72 -7.88
CA THR A 52 -1.65 1.45 -7.60
C THR A 52 -0.95 1.48 -6.24
N VAL A 53 -0.22 2.57 -5.96
CA VAL A 53 0.49 2.72 -4.70
C VAL A 53 -0.49 2.87 -3.54
N GLU A 54 -1.60 3.59 -3.74
CA GLU A 54 -2.61 3.73 -2.69
C GLU A 54 -3.20 2.37 -2.29
N LYS A 55 -3.43 1.51 -3.26
CA LYS A 55 -3.93 0.16 -2.97
C LYS A 55 -2.89 -0.65 -2.20
N GLU A 56 -1.63 -0.49 -2.55
CA GLU A 56 -0.56 -1.20 -1.86
C GLU A 56 -0.42 -0.71 -0.41
N ILE A 57 -0.55 0.59 -0.20
CA ILE A 57 -0.52 1.16 1.14
C ILE A 57 -1.67 0.58 1.97
N GLU A 58 -2.87 0.52 1.39
CA GLU A 58 -4.02 -0.02 2.10
C GLU A 58 -3.81 -1.49 2.46
N ARG A 59 -3.26 -2.27 1.53
CA ARG A 59 -2.94 -3.67 1.78
C ARG A 59 -1.94 -3.80 2.93
N LEU A 60 -0.91 -2.95 2.92
CA LEU A 60 0.11 -2.98 3.97
C LEU A 60 -0.44 -2.53 5.31
N GLN A 61 -1.37 -1.57 5.31
CA GLN A 61 -2.00 -1.14 6.55
C GLN A 61 -2.80 -2.27 7.19
N LYS A 62 -3.50 -3.07 6.39
CA LYS A 62 -4.22 -4.22 6.92
C LYS A 62 -3.26 -5.26 7.47
N THR A 63 -2.16 -5.49 6.76
CA THR A 63 -1.13 -6.41 7.22
C THR A 63 -0.54 -5.94 8.54
N LEU A 64 -0.27 -4.64 8.65
CA LEU A 64 0.27 -4.07 9.87
C LEU A 64 -0.70 -4.26 11.04
N ASP A 65 -1.98 -4.04 10.81
CA ASP A 65 -2.97 -4.20 11.87
C ASP A 65 -3.09 -5.67 12.30
N MET A 66 -2.92 -6.60 11.37
CA MET A 66 -2.87 -8.02 11.74
C MET A 66 -1.67 -8.30 12.63
N LEU A 67 -0.50 -7.72 12.29
CA LEU A 67 0.69 -7.92 13.09
C LEU A 67 0.53 -7.29 14.48
N ARG A 68 -0.08 -6.11 14.55
CA ARG A 68 -0.37 -5.48 15.84
C ARG A 68 -1.30 -6.33 16.68
N PHE A 69 -2.33 -6.89 16.07
CA PHE A 69 -3.25 -7.80 16.74
C PHE A 69 -2.49 -9.02 17.28
N LYS A 70 -1.60 -9.61 16.47
CA LYS A 70 -0.84 -10.78 16.90
C LYS A 70 0.12 -10.45 18.03
N CYS A 71 0.69 -9.24 18.07
CA CYS A 71 1.53 -8.83 19.19
C CYS A 71 0.70 -8.79 20.47
N TRP A 72 -0.49 -8.20 20.43
CA TRP A 72 -1.39 -8.21 21.57
C TRP A 72 -1.78 -9.64 21.95
N TYR A 73 -2.07 -10.44 20.95
CA TYR A 73 -2.48 -11.83 21.15
C TYR A 73 -1.45 -12.58 21.99
N TYR A 74 -0.20 -12.53 21.58
CA TYR A 74 0.84 -13.27 22.27
C TYR A 74 1.26 -12.63 23.58
N ASP A 75 1.17 -11.31 23.71
CA ASP A 75 1.39 -10.67 24.99
C ASP A 75 0.36 -11.19 26.00
N THR A 76 -0.87 -11.31 25.59
CA THR A 76 -1.95 -11.81 26.43
C THR A 76 -1.76 -13.29 26.74
N ALA A 77 -1.41 -14.09 25.74
CA ALA A 77 -1.20 -15.52 25.92
C ALA A 77 -0.02 -15.77 26.86
N ILE A 78 1.04 -14.99 26.77
CA ILE A 78 2.18 -15.11 27.66
C ILE A 78 1.77 -14.78 29.09
N ALA A 79 1.02 -13.69 29.27
CA ALA A 79 0.59 -13.25 30.60
C ALA A 79 -0.35 -14.29 31.24
N ASP A 80 -1.22 -14.89 30.45
CA ASP A 80 -2.19 -15.86 30.95
C ASP A 80 -1.63 -17.28 31.03
N GLY A 81 -0.61 -17.57 30.25
CA GLY A 81 -0.08 -18.93 30.17
C GLY A 81 -0.87 -19.86 29.26
N ASN A 82 -1.91 -19.36 28.60
CA ASN A 82 -2.71 -20.11 27.63
C ASN A 82 -3.53 -19.14 26.79
N GLU A 83 -4.31 -19.65 25.85
CA GLU A 83 -5.07 -18.83 24.93
C GLU A 83 -6.58 -18.85 25.18
N ASP A 84 -6.99 -19.38 26.32
CA ASP A 84 -8.43 -19.58 26.58
C ASP A 84 -9.23 -18.30 26.57
N ARG A 85 -8.73 -17.26 27.25
CA ARG A 85 -9.45 -15.99 27.35
C ARG A 85 -9.59 -15.34 25.99
N ILE A 86 -8.51 -15.44 25.18
CA ILE A 86 -8.53 -14.85 23.85
C ILE A 86 -9.57 -15.55 22.98
N ASN A 87 -9.60 -16.88 23.05
CA ASN A 87 -10.56 -17.66 22.27
C ASN A 87 -12.00 -17.35 22.65
N GLU A 88 -12.25 -17.02 23.91
CA GLU A 88 -13.58 -16.61 24.35
C GLU A 88 -13.96 -15.24 23.81
N MET A 89 -12.99 -14.34 23.62
CA MET A 89 -13.24 -13.01 23.11
C MET A 89 -13.39 -12.96 21.59
N LEU A 90 -12.80 -13.90 20.89
CA LEU A 90 -12.89 -13.94 19.44
C LEU A 90 -14.26 -14.42 18.99
N PRO A 91 -14.78 -13.89 17.91
CA PRO A 91 -14.18 -12.84 17.07
C PRO A 91 -14.69 -11.43 17.37
N ASN A 92 -15.70 -11.27 18.23
CA ASN A 92 -16.38 -9.98 18.38
C ASN A 92 -16.36 -9.35 19.77
N ASN A 93 -15.67 -9.96 20.70
CA ASN A 93 -15.65 -9.47 22.08
C ASN A 93 -14.27 -9.08 22.58
N LEU A 94 -13.41 -8.66 21.65
CA LEU A 94 -12.07 -8.18 21.99
C LEU A 94 -12.14 -6.78 22.59
N PRO A 95 -11.10 -6.34 23.31
CA PRO A 95 -11.05 -4.94 23.77
C PRO A 95 -11.23 -4.01 22.58
N GLU A 96 -11.83 -2.86 22.81
CA GLU A 96 -12.25 -1.97 21.73
C GLU A 96 -11.15 -1.64 20.72
N ASP A 97 -9.99 -1.25 21.22
CA ASP A 97 -8.88 -0.90 20.33
C ASP A 97 -8.35 -2.11 19.56
N ILE A 98 -8.34 -3.27 20.19
CA ILE A 98 -7.88 -4.51 19.55
C ILE A 98 -8.92 -5.01 18.56
N GLN A 99 -10.19 -4.82 18.87
CA GLN A 99 -11.27 -5.19 17.96
C GLN A 99 -11.15 -4.43 16.64
N LYS A 100 -10.77 -3.15 16.71
CA LYS A 100 -10.59 -2.35 15.50
C LYS A 100 -9.46 -2.92 14.64
N LEU A 101 -8.37 -3.34 15.26
CA LEU A 101 -7.24 -3.95 14.53
C LEU A 101 -7.69 -5.24 13.85
N TYR A 102 -8.39 -6.07 14.59
CA TYR A 102 -8.87 -7.36 14.10
C TYR A 102 -9.83 -7.17 12.92
N ASP A 103 -10.80 -6.27 13.09
CA ASP A 103 -11.80 -6.03 12.06
C ASP A 103 -11.17 -5.45 10.79
N HIS A 104 -10.25 -4.51 10.94
CA HIS A 104 -9.59 -3.92 9.79
C HIS A 104 -8.74 -4.97 9.06
N ALA A 105 -8.01 -5.78 9.81
CA ALA A 105 -7.16 -6.81 9.23
C ALA A 105 -7.98 -7.86 8.47
N HIS A 106 -9.20 -8.11 8.92
CA HIS A 106 -10.07 -9.10 8.29
C HIS A 106 -11.11 -8.47 7.36
N SER A 107 -11.03 -7.15 7.12
CA SER A 107 -11.97 -6.52 6.21
C SER A 107 -11.73 -7.04 4.80
N ASP A 108 -12.84 -7.34 4.14
CA ASP A 108 -12.75 -7.92 2.84
C ASP A 108 -12.93 -6.84 1.82
N ASP A 109 -11.88 -6.49 1.13
CA ASP A 109 -11.95 -5.45 0.19
C ASP A 109 -12.33 -5.91 -1.10
N GLU A 110 -13.12 -6.61 -1.33
CA GLU A 110 -13.65 -7.02 -2.53
C GLU A 110 -13.23 -6.41 -3.76
N ASP A 111 -12.50 -5.44 -3.72
CA ASP A 111 -12.24 -4.68 -4.91
C ASP A 111 -11.23 -5.12 -5.82
#